data_9ff912411ed48455fb92eab10e9bde3e
#
_entry.id   9ff912411ed48455fb92eab10e9bde3e
#
_cell.length_a   1.000
_cell.length_b   1.000
_cell.length_c   1.000
_cell.angle_alpha   90.00
_cell.angle_beta   90.00
_cell.angle_gamma   90.00
#
_symmetry.space_group_name_H-M   'P 1'
#
loop_
_entity.id
_entity.type
_entity.pdbx_description
1 polymer ?
#
loop_
_entity_poly.entity_id
_entity_poly.type
_entity_poly.pdbx_seq_one_letter_code
_entity_poly.pdbx_strand_id
1 'polypeptide(L)'
;MSLELKPKQQSVVDIINDYPEVDTIYLIGAVGTGKTDIAASVGIDICDTFEKTYWTVFRKNISTAKRSVIPSYLTMLDRKNFKEGEDYTYNGQDYEIKFPNGSKIGFVEADETKDRSGQKIKGINATASHIDEADELSLTMFTTAKSRKGRRNTNGQPSIAIITLNPNDVEHIKEVYMRWKYGGNGKYEPLPSNIRVVEFDLSDSWQMQSDIDAMMTNPIWWVERYLKNNWEYQDESKTIFRSSIFAKAIVKSYKPGRKTTGYDVARDGVDRSVAADWENLTLIDGSITKDSSEQMETGKQAEWLIEHSDNFAIGYENTAVDGVGVGVGVIDGGKDRGAEFAVFKSGFAPDPFLTFGDEPKSREDAERSQELMAFNNLRSQVAYMLAMGLDSGKVKILDSFPFLNEFIKEAQMHHHEYKDKVFVLESKESIKKRLGKSPDIFDSVLMGFWLQ
;
A
#
# COMPACT_ATOMS: atom_id res chain seq x y z
N MET A 1 25.21 -33.51 -10.07
CA MET A 1 23.75 -33.83 -9.98
C MET A 1 23.02 -32.86 -10.86
N SER A 2 22.22 -33.35 -11.81
CA SER A 2 21.37 -32.45 -12.60
C SER A 2 20.43 -31.70 -11.66
N LEU A 3 20.29 -30.40 -11.85
CA LEU A 3 19.32 -29.57 -11.08
C LEU A 3 17.90 -30.09 -11.35
N GLU A 4 17.30 -30.72 -10.35
CA GLU A 4 15.92 -31.20 -10.45
C GLU A 4 14.99 -30.08 -10.04
N LEU A 5 14.24 -29.55 -11.00
CA LEU A 5 13.25 -28.51 -10.75
C LEU A 5 11.98 -29.11 -10.15
N LYS A 6 11.40 -28.42 -9.17
CA LYS A 6 10.07 -28.76 -8.68
C LYS A 6 8.98 -28.40 -9.72
N PRO A 7 7.79 -29.01 -9.66
CA PRO A 7 6.73 -28.81 -10.67
C PRO A 7 6.42 -27.34 -10.96
N LYS A 8 6.32 -26.49 -9.93
CA LYS A 8 6.05 -25.04 -10.12
C LYS A 8 7.25 -24.32 -10.75
N GLN A 9 8.48 -24.72 -10.44
CA GLN A 9 9.67 -24.16 -11.08
C GLN A 9 9.75 -24.60 -12.54
N GLN A 10 9.43 -25.87 -12.83
CA GLN A 10 9.37 -26.38 -14.20
C GLN A 10 8.34 -25.62 -15.04
N SER A 11 7.16 -25.31 -14.46
CA SER A 11 6.13 -24.54 -15.17
C SER A 11 6.59 -23.14 -15.59
N VAL A 12 7.52 -22.51 -14.86
CA VAL A 12 8.13 -21.22 -15.27
C VAL A 12 8.93 -21.39 -16.56
N VAL A 13 9.72 -22.45 -16.64
CA VAL A 13 10.53 -22.78 -17.84
C VAL A 13 9.61 -23.11 -19.02
N ASP A 14 8.58 -23.91 -18.78
CA ASP A 14 7.59 -24.28 -19.80
C ASP A 14 6.87 -23.03 -20.35
N ILE A 15 6.48 -22.08 -19.48
CA ILE A 15 5.89 -20.82 -19.93
C ILE A 15 6.82 -20.06 -20.88
N ILE A 16 8.11 -19.98 -20.56
CA ILE A 16 9.09 -19.25 -21.39
C ILE A 16 9.29 -19.94 -22.75
N ASN A 17 9.26 -21.25 -22.77
CA ASN A 17 9.50 -22.04 -23.99
C ASN A 17 8.27 -22.14 -24.89
N ASP A 18 7.09 -22.32 -24.29
CA ASP A 18 5.88 -22.67 -25.03
C ASP A 18 4.99 -21.46 -25.37
N TYR A 19 5.21 -20.31 -24.70
CA TYR A 19 4.39 -19.10 -24.86
C TYR A 19 5.25 -17.87 -25.21
N PRO A 20 5.70 -17.73 -26.46
CA PRO A 20 6.60 -16.65 -26.88
C PRO A 20 5.98 -15.26 -26.78
N GLU A 21 4.65 -15.15 -26.68
CA GLU A 21 3.95 -13.89 -26.42
C GLU A 21 4.08 -13.40 -24.97
N VAL A 22 4.47 -14.28 -24.02
CA VAL A 22 4.60 -13.93 -22.61
C VAL A 22 5.91 -13.18 -22.40
N ASP A 23 5.80 -11.99 -21.88
CA ASP A 23 6.92 -11.10 -21.62
C ASP A 23 7.08 -10.73 -20.14
N THR A 24 6.13 -11.14 -19.29
CA THR A 24 6.15 -10.86 -17.86
C THR A 24 5.60 -12.03 -17.07
N ILE A 25 6.39 -12.55 -16.14
CA ILE A 25 5.99 -13.65 -15.24
C ILE A 25 6.12 -13.17 -13.80
N TYR A 26 5.01 -13.21 -13.08
CA TYR A 26 4.98 -12.98 -11.62
C TYR A 26 5.09 -14.30 -10.89
N LEU A 27 6.09 -14.41 -10.01
CA LEU A 27 6.28 -15.53 -9.10
C LEU A 27 5.85 -15.05 -7.71
N ILE A 28 4.65 -15.42 -7.32
CA ILE A 28 4.03 -14.97 -6.07
C ILE A 28 3.98 -16.11 -5.05
N GLY A 29 3.92 -15.78 -3.78
CA GLY A 29 3.62 -16.81 -2.76
C GLY A 29 4.57 -16.85 -1.56
N ALA A 30 4.53 -17.98 -0.85
CA ALA A 30 5.21 -18.17 0.42
C ALA A 30 6.75 -17.99 0.35
N VAL A 31 7.36 -17.63 1.47
CA VAL A 31 8.83 -17.54 1.58
C VAL A 31 9.47 -18.93 1.54
N GLY A 32 10.73 -18.99 1.08
CA GLY A 32 11.51 -20.25 1.05
C GLY A 32 11.04 -21.28 0.01
N THR A 33 10.22 -20.89 -0.96
CA THR A 33 9.64 -21.78 -1.99
C THR A 33 10.45 -21.83 -3.28
N GLY A 34 11.61 -21.14 -3.35
CA GLY A 34 12.53 -21.20 -4.49
C GLY A 34 12.16 -20.28 -5.66
N LYS A 35 11.33 -19.23 -5.43
CA LYS A 35 11.01 -18.21 -6.45
C LYS A 35 12.25 -17.51 -7.00
N THR A 36 13.13 -17.05 -6.12
CA THR A 36 14.41 -16.40 -6.50
C THR A 36 15.35 -17.38 -7.18
N ASP A 37 15.36 -18.65 -6.75
CA ASP A 37 16.20 -19.70 -7.34
C ASP A 37 15.83 -19.98 -8.79
N ILE A 38 14.54 -20.10 -9.11
CA ILE A 38 14.13 -20.32 -10.51
C ILE A 38 14.37 -19.08 -11.37
N ALA A 39 14.17 -17.86 -10.83
CA ALA A 39 14.51 -16.64 -11.55
C ALA A 39 16.02 -16.55 -11.86
N ALA A 40 16.87 -16.95 -10.91
CA ALA A 40 18.31 -17.04 -11.11
C ALA A 40 18.70 -18.11 -12.14
N SER A 41 18.08 -19.29 -12.05
CA SER A 41 18.29 -20.36 -13.02
C SER A 41 18.01 -19.92 -14.46
N VAL A 42 16.83 -19.32 -14.67
CA VAL A 42 16.43 -18.79 -16.00
C VAL A 42 17.38 -17.70 -16.49
N GLY A 43 17.76 -16.75 -15.61
CA GLY A 43 18.70 -15.68 -15.97
C GLY A 43 20.07 -16.19 -16.40
N ILE A 44 20.59 -17.22 -15.71
CA ILE A 44 21.86 -17.90 -16.04
C ILE A 44 21.72 -18.62 -17.39
N ASP A 45 20.65 -19.39 -17.59
CA ASP A 45 20.43 -20.14 -18.84
C ASP A 45 20.33 -19.21 -20.06
N ILE A 46 19.62 -18.09 -19.94
CA ILE A 46 19.53 -17.09 -21.00
C ILE A 46 20.90 -16.46 -21.28
N CYS A 47 21.68 -16.13 -20.24
CA CYS A 47 23.01 -15.55 -20.41
C CYS A 47 24.01 -16.54 -20.99
N ASP A 48 23.91 -17.82 -20.69
CA ASP A 48 24.77 -18.88 -21.25
C ASP A 48 24.41 -19.18 -22.70
N THR A 49 23.11 -19.30 -22.99
CA THR A 49 22.62 -19.68 -24.32
C THR A 49 22.79 -18.56 -25.35
N PHE A 50 22.56 -17.32 -24.97
CA PHE A 50 22.55 -16.18 -25.92
C PHE A 50 23.72 -15.23 -25.63
N GLU A 51 24.52 -14.96 -26.66
CA GLU A 51 25.64 -14.02 -26.57
C GLU A 51 25.19 -12.60 -26.28
N LYS A 52 26.04 -11.83 -25.57
CA LYS A 52 25.86 -10.38 -25.32
C LYS A 52 24.55 -10.04 -24.61
N THR A 53 23.96 -10.99 -23.91
CA THR A 53 22.76 -10.78 -23.09
C THR A 53 23.10 -9.92 -21.88
N TYR A 54 22.23 -8.99 -21.56
CA TYR A 54 22.28 -8.27 -20.29
C TYR A 54 21.03 -8.61 -19.47
N TRP A 55 21.19 -9.52 -18.52
CA TRP A 55 20.20 -9.82 -17.49
C TRP A 55 20.38 -8.87 -16.32
N THR A 56 19.35 -8.11 -15.96
CA THR A 56 19.42 -7.12 -14.87
C THR A 56 18.56 -7.58 -13.71
N VAL A 57 19.15 -7.61 -12.52
CA VAL A 57 18.45 -7.94 -11.27
C VAL A 57 18.23 -6.67 -10.49
N PHE A 58 16.99 -6.27 -10.32
CA PHE A 58 16.62 -5.08 -9.54
C PHE A 58 16.25 -5.49 -8.11
N ARG A 59 16.80 -4.79 -7.14
CA ARG A 59 16.50 -4.94 -5.72
C ARG A 59 16.42 -3.55 -5.08
N LYS A 60 15.58 -3.35 -4.05
CA LYS A 60 15.48 -2.05 -3.38
C LYS A 60 16.82 -1.54 -2.90
N ASN A 61 17.57 -2.38 -2.16
CA ASN A 61 18.86 -2.02 -1.59
C ASN A 61 19.97 -2.99 -2.02
N ILE A 62 21.09 -2.46 -2.48
CA ILE A 62 22.24 -3.30 -2.85
C ILE A 62 22.85 -4.01 -1.63
N SER A 63 22.79 -3.42 -0.44
CA SER A 63 23.25 -4.05 0.81
C SER A 63 22.45 -5.30 1.15
N THR A 64 21.14 -5.29 0.89
CA THR A 64 20.29 -6.49 1.03
C THR A 64 20.57 -7.48 -0.08
N ALA A 65 20.72 -7.02 -1.32
CA ALA A 65 21.07 -7.88 -2.46
C ALA A 65 22.32 -8.72 -2.21
N LYS A 66 23.35 -8.14 -1.59
CA LYS A 66 24.59 -8.84 -1.19
C LYS A 66 24.37 -10.00 -0.23
N ARG A 67 23.32 -9.97 0.55
CA ARG A 67 23.01 -10.98 1.58
C ARG A 67 21.96 -11.99 1.12
N SER A 68 21.23 -11.70 0.06
CA SER A 68 20.10 -12.51 -0.41
C SER A 68 20.28 -12.93 -1.88
N VAL A 69 19.87 -12.07 -2.82
CA VAL A 69 19.75 -12.44 -4.23
C VAL A 69 21.10 -12.74 -4.91
N ILE A 70 22.18 -12.00 -4.60
CA ILE A 70 23.51 -12.30 -5.17
C ILE A 70 24.01 -13.70 -4.77
N PRO A 71 23.99 -14.07 -3.47
CA PRO A 71 24.29 -15.45 -3.07
C PRO A 71 23.43 -16.51 -3.75
N SER A 72 22.14 -16.25 -3.97
CA SER A 72 21.25 -17.18 -4.68
C SER A 72 21.71 -17.43 -6.12
N TYR A 73 22.13 -16.38 -6.85
CA TYR A 73 22.70 -16.52 -8.20
C TYR A 73 24.00 -17.29 -8.21
N LEU A 74 24.94 -16.98 -7.30
CA LEU A 74 26.21 -17.69 -7.17
C LEU A 74 26.01 -19.17 -6.81
N THR A 75 25.12 -19.45 -5.87
CA THR A 75 24.76 -20.84 -5.51
C THR A 75 24.12 -21.57 -6.70
N MET A 76 23.30 -20.86 -7.53
CA MET A 76 22.69 -21.48 -8.70
C MET A 76 23.70 -21.78 -9.78
N LEU A 77 24.73 -20.94 -9.99
CA LEU A 77 25.86 -21.23 -10.88
C LEU A 77 26.63 -22.52 -10.43
N ASP A 78 26.90 -22.62 -9.11
CA ASP A 78 27.53 -23.81 -8.56
C ASP A 78 26.67 -25.07 -8.75
N ARG A 79 25.37 -25.00 -8.47
CA ARG A 79 24.41 -26.11 -8.71
C ARG A 79 24.34 -26.55 -10.17
N LYS A 80 24.57 -25.63 -11.11
CA LYS A 80 24.65 -25.89 -12.55
C LYS A 80 26.05 -26.33 -13.00
N ASN A 81 26.99 -26.48 -12.06
CA ASN A 81 28.40 -26.84 -12.28
C ASN A 81 29.22 -25.82 -13.10
N PHE A 82 28.81 -24.54 -13.08
CA PHE A 82 29.61 -23.45 -13.62
C PHE A 82 30.78 -23.16 -12.66
N LYS A 83 32.00 -22.96 -13.21
CA LYS A 83 33.20 -22.72 -12.45
C LYS A 83 33.63 -21.25 -12.58
N GLU A 84 33.87 -20.61 -11.44
CA GLU A 84 34.41 -19.26 -11.43
C GLU A 84 35.85 -19.24 -12.03
N GLY A 85 36.08 -18.26 -12.89
CA GLY A 85 37.35 -18.13 -13.63
C GLY A 85 37.39 -18.91 -14.96
N GLU A 86 36.49 -19.89 -15.18
CA GLU A 86 36.36 -20.63 -16.44
C GLU A 86 35.07 -20.24 -17.17
N ASP A 87 33.93 -20.50 -16.55
CA ASP A 87 32.60 -20.30 -17.15
C ASP A 87 32.00 -18.93 -16.83
N TYR A 88 32.41 -18.31 -15.75
CA TYR A 88 32.00 -16.97 -15.37
C TYR A 88 33.06 -16.29 -14.47
N THR A 89 32.92 -14.95 -14.32
CA THR A 89 33.66 -14.19 -13.30
C THR A 89 32.65 -13.29 -12.53
N TYR A 90 32.83 -13.20 -11.21
CA TYR A 90 32.06 -12.32 -10.37
C TYR A 90 32.87 -11.08 -9.94
N ASN A 91 32.39 -9.88 -10.24
CA ASN A 91 32.98 -8.64 -9.76
C ASN A 91 32.12 -8.07 -8.61
N GLY A 92 32.61 -8.17 -7.39
CA GLY A 92 31.95 -7.69 -6.18
C GLY A 92 31.95 -6.16 -6.01
N GLN A 93 32.73 -5.40 -6.81
CA GLN A 93 32.71 -3.93 -6.80
C GLN A 93 31.59 -3.39 -7.69
N ASP A 94 31.46 -3.97 -8.89
CA ASP A 94 30.46 -3.56 -9.87
C ASP A 94 29.13 -4.34 -9.71
N TYR A 95 29.12 -5.38 -8.87
CA TYR A 95 27.99 -6.29 -8.69
C TYR A 95 27.56 -6.94 -10.01
N GLU A 96 28.51 -7.45 -10.77
CA GLU A 96 28.27 -8.08 -12.05
C GLU A 96 28.85 -9.51 -12.10
N ILE A 97 28.10 -10.44 -12.69
CA ILE A 97 28.57 -11.76 -13.14
C ILE A 97 28.75 -11.64 -14.65
N LYS A 98 29.92 -11.99 -15.17
CA LYS A 98 30.24 -11.90 -16.59
C LYS A 98 30.55 -13.28 -17.14
N PHE A 99 30.02 -13.55 -18.33
CA PHE A 99 30.21 -14.81 -19.07
C PHE A 99 31.19 -14.60 -20.24
N PRO A 100 31.94 -15.64 -20.66
CA PRO A 100 32.89 -15.54 -21.77
C PRO A 100 32.26 -15.14 -23.12
N ASN A 101 30.98 -15.45 -23.32
CA ASN A 101 30.23 -15.11 -24.53
C ASN A 101 29.81 -13.61 -24.59
N GLY A 102 30.28 -12.79 -23.66
CA GLY A 102 29.97 -11.36 -23.58
C GLY A 102 28.65 -11.03 -22.90
N SER A 103 27.94 -12.04 -22.38
CA SER A 103 26.75 -11.83 -21.54
C SER A 103 27.10 -11.44 -20.13
N LYS A 104 26.17 -10.81 -19.43
CA LYS A 104 26.35 -10.45 -18.03
C LYS A 104 25.04 -10.41 -17.25
N ILE A 105 25.14 -10.67 -15.95
CA ILE A 105 24.09 -10.42 -14.96
C ILE A 105 24.55 -9.24 -14.11
N GLY A 106 23.77 -8.17 -14.05
CA GLY A 106 24.07 -6.99 -13.23
C GLY A 106 23.04 -6.77 -12.14
N PHE A 107 23.49 -6.53 -10.92
CA PHE A 107 22.62 -6.27 -9.77
C PHE A 107 22.53 -4.77 -9.54
N VAL A 108 21.29 -4.24 -9.53
CA VAL A 108 21.01 -2.80 -9.55
C VAL A 108 20.10 -2.42 -8.38
N GLU A 109 20.52 -1.38 -7.68
CA GLU A 109 19.71 -0.77 -6.62
C GLU A 109 18.56 0.03 -7.21
N ALA A 110 17.34 -0.19 -6.69
CA ALA A 110 16.10 0.48 -7.09
C ALA A 110 15.45 1.21 -5.91
N ASP A 111 16.20 2.08 -5.24
CA ASP A 111 15.78 2.85 -4.08
C ASP A 111 15.38 4.26 -4.47
N GLU A 112 14.08 4.60 -4.32
CA GLU A 112 13.55 5.92 -4.63
C GLU A 112 14.14 7.03 -3.75
N THR A 113 14.60 6.71 -2.55
CA THR A 113 15.24 7.70 -1.66
C THR A 113 16.58 8.18 -2.20
N LYS A 114 17.28 7.34 -2.99
CA LYS A 114 18.58 7.61 -3.60
C LYS A 114 18.48 8.02 -5.08
N ASP A 115 17.38 7.68 -5.73
CA ASP A 115 17.11 7.95 -7.15
C ASP A 115 15.63 8.31 -7.35
N ARG A 116 15.22 9.48 -6.89
CA ARG A 116 13.81 9.92 -6.82
C ARG A 116 13.00 9.79 -8.11
N SER A 117 13.65 9.84 -9.25
CA SER A 117 12.99 9.76 -10.56
C SER A 117 13.38 8.53 -11.36
N GLY A 118 14.12 7.58 -10.77
CA GLY A 118 14.62 6.39 -11.45
C GLY A 118 15.62 6.68 -12.57
N GLN A 119 16.35 7.79 -12.52
CA GLN A 119 17.27 8.20 -13.61
C GLN A 119 18.38 7.17 -13.85
N LYS A 120 18.95 6.60 -12.80
CA LYS A 120 19.96 5.55 -12.90
C LYS A 120 19.40 4.31 -13.59
N ILE A 121 18.18 3.91 -13.21
CA ILE A 121 17.50 2.76 -13.81
C ILE A 121 17.11 3.05 -15.25
N LYS A 122 16.65 4.28 -15.57
CA LYS A 122 16.29 4.69 -16.94
C LYS A 122 17.45 4.58 -17.94
N GLY A 123 18.69 4.69 -17.48
CA GLY A 123 19.89 4.52 -18.31
C GLY A 123 20.19 3.06 -18.65
N ILE A 124 19.55 2.09 -18.03
CA ILE A 124 19.84 0.65 -18.24
C ILE A 124 19.14 0.16 -19.50
N ASN A 125 19.92 -0.48 -20.37
CA ASN A 125 19.43 -1.16 -21.56
C ASN A 125 19.58 -2.68 -21.35
N ALA A 126 18.60 -3.30 -20.68
CA ALA A 126 18.58 -4.73 -20.40
C ALA A 126 17.96 -5.53 -21.56
N THR A 127 18.41 -6.76 -21.74
CA THR A 127 17.74 -7.76 -22.60
C THR A 127 16.54 -8.31 -21.88
N ALA A 128 16.73 -8.78 -20.66
CA ALA A 128 15.70 -9.32 -19.78
C ALA A 128 15.99 -8.91 -18.34
N SER A 129 15.04 -9.13 -17.43
CA SER A 129 15.21 -8.66 -16.05
C SER A 129 14.55 -9.59 -15.01
N HIS A 130 15.12 -9.57 -13.82
CA HIS A 130 14.51 -10.07 -12.60
C HIS A 130 14.27 -8.88 -11.66
N ILE A 131 13.05 -8.71 -11.16
CA ILE A 131 12.73 -7.75 -10.11
C ILE A 131 12.46 -8.55 -8.84
N ASP A 132 13.47 -8.53 -7.93
CA ASP A 132 13.42 -9.33 -6.71
C ASP A 132 12.79 -8.54 -5.56
N GLU A 133 11.88 -9.21 -4.82
CA GLU A 133 11.03 -8.61 -3.78
C GLU A 133 10.38 -7.30 -4.26
N ALA A 134 9.64 -7.40 -5.36
CA ALA A 134 9.00 -6.26 -6.00
C ALA A 134 8.00 -5.52 -5.09
N ASP A 135 7.51 -6.20 -4.07
CA ASP A 135 6.65 -5.64 -3.01
C ASP A 135 7.35 -4.62 -2.10
N GLU A 136 8.68 -4.53 -2.15
CA GLU A 136 9.45 -3.48 -1.45
C GLU A 136 9.63 -2.21 -2.29
N LEU A 137 9.36 -2.25 -3.60
CA LEU A 137 9.59 -1.13 -4.51
C LEU A 137 8.39 -0.17 -4.55
N SER A 138 8.68 1.12 -4.66
CA SER A 138 7.64 2.10 -4.98
C SER A 138 7.10 1.86 -6.40
N LEU A 139 5.89 2.35 -6.69
CA LEU A 139 5.28 2.26 -8.03
C LEU A 139 6.22 2.83 -9.11
N THR A 140 6.87 3.97 -8.84
CA THR A 140 7.82 4.60 -9.76
C THR A 140 9.01 3.69 -10.07
N MET A 141 9.64 3.12 -9.05
CA MET A 141 10.79 2.22 -9.23
C MET A 141 10.39 0.93 -9.91
N PHE A 142 9.28 0.33 -9.49
CA PHE A 142 8.75 -0.89 -10.06
C PHE A 142 8.45 -0.74 -11.56
N THR A 143 7.69 0.29 -11.94
CA THR A 143 7.31 0.52 -13.36
C THR A 143 8.53 0.88 -14.20
N THR A 144 9.48 1.64 -13.65
CA THR A 144 10.73 1.97 -14.34
C THR A 144 11.57 0.72 -14.57
N ALA A 145 11.80 -0.13 -13.56
CA ALA A 145 12.54 -1.38 -13.67
C ALA A 145 11.89 -2.33 -14.69
N LYS A 146 10.57 -2.54 -14.61
CA LYS A 146 9.79 -3.38 -15.53
C LYS A 146 9.95 -2.93 -16.99
N SER A 147 10.09 -1.63 -17.24
CA SER A 147 10.24 -1.06 -18.60
C SER A 147 11.65 -1.21 -19.18
N ARG A 148 12.62 -1.81 -18.49
CA ARG A 148 14.01 -1.91 -18.98
C ARG A 148 14.29 -3.13 -19.83
N LYS A 149 13.50 -4.18 -19.73
CA LYS A 149 13.60 -5.37 -20.57
C LYS A 149 13.43 -5.04 -22.08
N GLY A 150 14.00 -5.83 -22.96
CA GLY A 150 13.86 -5.70 -24.41
C GLY A 150 14.57 -4.50 -25.05
N ARG A 151 15.33 -3.73 -24.26
CA ARG A 151 16.07 -2.58 -24.82
C ARG A 151 17.42 -2.93 -25.45
N ARG A 152 17.91 -4.14 -25.18
CA ARG A 152 19.09 -4.70 -25.78
C ARG A 152 18.74 -6.13 -26.23
N ASN A 153 18.28 -6.26 -27.45
CA ASN A 153 17.97 -7.55 -28.06
C ASN A 153 18.58 -7.59 -29.46
N THR A 154 19.70 -8.29 -29.61
CA THR A 154 20.45 -8.35 -30.85
C THR A 154 20.47 -9.72 -31.50
N ASN A 155 20.15 -10.81 -30.74
CA ASN A 155 20.35 -12.18 -31.17
C ASN A 155 19.12 -13.06 -30.92
N GLY A 156 17.90 -12.49 -30.88
CA GLY A 156 16.67 -13.25 -30.63
C GLY A 156 16.48 -13.71 -29.20
N GLN A 157 17.17 -13.08 -28.24
CA GLN A 157 17.03 -13.40 -26.80
C GLN A 157 15.58 -13.15 -26.33
N PRO A 158 15.08 -13.96 -25.38
CA PRO A 158 13.81 -13.69 -24.72
C PRO A 158 13.80 -12.31 -24.02
N SER A 159 12.81 -11.47 -24.36
CA SER A 159 12.60 -10.19 -23.70
C SER A 159 11.60 -10.36 -22.56
N ILE A 160 12.06 -10.88 -21.43
CA ILE A 160 11.18 -11.27 -20.33
C ILE A 160 11.54 -10.53 -19.03
N ALA A 161 10.51 -10.20 -18.23
CA ALA A 161 10.65 -9.80 -16.84
C ALA A 161 10.11 -10.88 -15.92
N ILE A 162 10.97 -11.43 -15.06
CA ILE A 162 10.53 -12.28 -13.95
C ILE A 162 10.45 -11.40 -12.70
N ILE A 163 9.32 -11.47 -11.99
CA ILE A 163 9.03 -10.61 -10.85
C ILE A 163 8.70 -11.51 -9.65
N THR A 164 9.59 -11.52 -8.67
CA THR A 164 9.38 -12.28 -7.42
C THR A 164 8.83 -11.37 -6.34
N LEU A 165 7.84 -11.85 -5.62
CA LEU A 165 7.22 -11.10 -4.53
C LEU A 165 6.46 -11.99 -3.54
N ASN A 166 6.15 -11.41 -2.39
CA ASN A 166 5.32 -12.04 -1.36
C ASN A 166 4.00 -11.26 -1.20
N PRO A 167 2.97 -11.86 -0.59
CA PRO A 167 1.73 -11.15 -0.29
C PRO A 167 1.96 -9.86 0.48
N ASN A 168 1.46 -8.75 -0.06
CA ASN A 168 1.63 -7.42 0.52
C ASN A 168 0.37 -6.57 0.26
N ASP A 169 0.19 -5.48 1.04
CA ASP A 169 -0.90 -4.52 0.86
C ASP A 169 -0.53 -3.37 -0.09
N VAL A 170 0.66 -3.38 -0.69
CA VAL A 170 1.08 -2.40 -1.69
C VAL A 170 0.15 -2.50 -2.90
N GLU A 171 -0.54 -1.40 -3.21
CA GLU A 171 -1.70 -1.38 -4.11
C GLU A 171 -1.39 -1.94 -5.50
N HIS A 172 -0.30 -1.48 -6.15
CA HIS A 172 0.06 -1.93 -7.49
C HIS A 172 0.48 -3.42 -7.56
N ILE A 173 0.89 -4.00 -6.45
CA ILE A 173 1.21 -5.44 -6.32
C ILE A 173 -0.08 -6.23 -6.06
N LYS A 174 -0.90 -5.77 -5.13
CA LYS A 174 -2.19 -6.40 -4.79
C LYS A 174 -3.14 -6.39 -5.98
N GLU A 175 -3.13 -5.32 -6.79
CA GLU A 175 -3.94 -5.25 -8.01
C GLU A 175 -3.60 -6.37 -8.99
N VAL A 176 -2.32 -6.69 -9.20
CA VAL A 176 -1.92 -7.81 -10.07
C VAL A 176 -2.50 -9.13 -9.57
N TYR A 177 -2.41 -9.40 -8.27
CA TYR A 177 -3.00 -10.60 -7.67
C TYR A 177 -4.53 -10.63 -7.85
N MET A 178 -5.23 -9.51 -7.56
CA MET A 178 -6.69 -9.43 -7.67
C MET A 178 -7.17 -9.60 -9.11
N ARG A 179 -6.46 -9.03 -10.09
CA ARG A 179 -6.75 -9.20 -11.52
C ARG A 179 -6.49 -10.63 -11.98
N TRP A 180 -5.45 -11.27 -11.48
CA TRP A 180 -5.17 -12.68 -11.78
C TRP A 180 -6.21 -13.61 -11.20
N LYS A 181 -6.53 -13.44 -9.90
CA LYS A 181 -7.42 -14.34 -9.14
C LYS A 181 -8.89 -14.17 -9.49
N TYR A 182 -9.31 -12.93 -9.73
CA TYR A 182 -10.72 -12.54 -9.87
C TYR A 182 -11.01 -11.79 -11.17
N GLY A 183 -10.08 -11.74 -12.11
CA GLY A 183 -10.26 -11.07 -13.39
C GLY A 183 -11.37 -11.70 -14.21
N GLY A 184 -12.21 -10.86 -14.82
CA GLY A 184 -13.35 -11.31 -15.63
C GLY A 184 -14.65 -11.53 -14.84
N ASN A 185 -14.68 -11.29 -13.52
CA ASN A 185 -15.90 -11.36 -12.69
C ASN A 185 -16.73 -10.07 -12.65
N GLY A 186 -16.42 -9.09 -13.51
CA GLY A 186 -17.08 -7.79 -13.59
C GLY A 186 -16.55 -6.72 -12.60
N LYS A 187 -15.73 -7.12 -11.64
CA LYS A 187 -15.10 -6.20 -10.68
C LYS A 187 -13.65 -5.86 -11.04
N TYR A 188 -12.93 -6.84 -11.57
CA TYR A 188 -11.54 -6.68 -12.02
C TYR A 188 -11.40 -7.07 -13.47
N GLU A 189 -10.68 -6.26 -14.25
CA GLU A 189 -10.26 -6.66 -15.58
C GLU A 189 -9.23 -7.80 -15.51
N PRO A 190 -9.27 -8.79 -16.41
CA PRO A 190 -8.27 -9.84 -16.45
C PRO A 190 -6.88 -9.27 -16.75
N LEU A 191 -5.84 -10.02 -16.37
CA LEU A 191 -4.49 -9.67 -16.77
C LEU A 191 -4.34 -9.78 -18.31
N PRO A 192 -3.50 -8.92 -18.93
CA PRO A 192 -3.13 -9.03 -20.33
C PRO A 192 -2.57 -10.41 -20.68
N SER A 193 -2.76 -10.87 -21.91
CA SER A 193 -2.33 -12.21 -22.37
C SER A 193 -0.81 -12.43 -22.34
N ASN A 194 -0.03 -11.36 -22.35
CA ASN A 194 1.44 -11.41 -22.23
C ASN A 194 1.95 -11.51 -20.79
N ILE A 195 1.05 -11.60 -19.82
CA ILE A 195 1.40 -11.74 -18.38
C ILE A 195 0.95 -13.12 -17.88
N ARG A 196 1.83 -13.78 -17.13
CA ARG A 196 1.51 -15.02 -16.40
C ARG A 196 1.83 -14.86 -14.92
N VAL A 197 1.12 -15.62 -14.11
CA VAL A 197 1.34 -15.68 -12.65
C VAL A 197 1.53 -17.15 -12.29
N VAL A 198 2.59 -17.44 -11.55
CA VAL A 198 2.84 -18.74 -10.93
C VAL A 198 2.82 -18.56 -9.43
N GLU A 199 1.89 -19.22 -8.77
CA GLU A 199 1.72 -19.16 -7.32
C GLU A 199 2.44 -20.33 -6.66
N PHE A 200 3.33 -20.00 -5.73
CA PHE A 200 4.11 -20.94 -4.92
C PHE A 200 3.52 -21.02 -3.51
N ASP A 201 3.36 -22.20 -3.00
CA ASP A 201 2.89 -22.46 -1.63
C ASP A 201 3.96 -23.27 -0.83
N LEU A 202 3.67 -23.51 0.45
CA LEU A 202 4.63 -24.20 1.32
C LEU A 202 4.99 -25.63 0.85
N SER A 203 4.13 -26.29 0.07
CA SER A 203 4.45 -27.61 -0.50
C SER A 203 5.57 -27.55 -1.54
N ASP A 204 5.81 -26.35 -2.10
CA ASP A 204 6.93 -26.09 -3.01
C ASP A 204 8.24 -25.78 -2.26
N SER A 205 8.22 -25.66 -0.93
CA SER A 205 9.40 -25.29 -0.14
C SER A 205 10.46 -26.40 -0.16
N TRP A 206 11.73 -25.98 -0.18
CA TRP A 206 12.91 -26.85 0.02
C TRP A 206 13.29 -27.01 1.49
N GLN A 207 12.65 -26.23 2.37
CA GLN A 207 12.95 -26.20 3.79
C GLN A 207 12.47 -27.49 4.47
N MET A 208 13.18 -27.86 5.52
CA MET A 208 12.75 -28.98 6.38
C MET A 208 11.48 -28.61 7.13
N GLN A 209 10.66 -29.61 7.46
CA GLN A 209 9.43 -29.38 8.22
C GLN A 209 9.70 -28.68 9.57
N SER A 210 10.81 -29.01 10.23
CA SER A 210 11.25 -28.35 11.47
C SER A 210 11.45 -26.84 11.32
N ASP A 211 11.96 -26.38 10.15
CA ASP A 211 12.20 -24.97 9.89
C ASP A 211 10.86 -24.26 9.62
N ILE A 212 9.94 -24.93 8.92
CA ILE A 212 8.57 -24.43 8.69
C ILE A 212 7.85 -24.32 10.04
N ASP A 213 7.94 -25.34 10.92
CA ASP A 213 7.32 -25.33 12.23
C ASP A 213 7.88 -24.18 13.11
N ALA A 214 9.19 -23.93 13.04
CA ALA A 214 9.80 -22.80 13.72
C ALA A 214 9.26 -21.47 13.18
N MET A 215 9.08 -21.33 11.86
CA MET A 215 8.50 -20.12 11.27
C MET A 215 7.01 -19.93 11.62
N MET A 216 6.27 -21.00 11.89
CA MET A 216 4.87 -20.93 12.35
C MET A 216 4.74 -20.29 13.74
N THR A 217 5.80 -20.14 14.51
CA THR A 217 5.80 -19.44 15.80
C THR A 217 5.89 -17.91 15.66
N ASN A 218 6.09 -17.38 14.45
CA ASN A 218 6.09 -15.95 14.20
C ASN A 218 4.70 -15.32 14.45
N PRO A 219 4.62 -13.99 14.57
CA PRO A 219 3.33 -13.30 14.69
C PRO A 219 2.35 -13.73 13.60
N ILE A 220 1.05 -13.85 13.96
CA ILE A 220 0.03 -14.39 13.07
C ILE A 220 -0.04 -13.70 11.71
N TRP A 221 0.13 -12.37 11.69
CA TRP A 221 0.15 -11.60 10.44
C TRP A 221 1.29 -12.02 9.50
N TRP A 222 2.45 -12.38 10.07
CA TRP A 222 3.59 -12.84 9.31
C TRP A 222 3.31 -14.24 8.74
N VAL A 223 2.79 -15.15 9.57
CA VAL A 223 2.41 -16.51 9.18
C VAL A 223 1.35 -16.49 8.08
N GLU A 224 0.30 -15.70 8.26
CA GLU A 224 -0.78 -15.61 7.26
C GLU A 224 -0.26 -15.12 5.90
N ARG A 225 0.53 -14.04 5.88
CA ARG A 225 1.05 -13.48 4.64
C ARG A 225 2.15 -14.32 4.02
N TYR A 226 3.21 -14.61 4.79
CA TYR A 226 4.45 -15.14 4.25
C TYR A 226 4.52 -16.66 4.21
N LEU A 227 3.76 -17.37 5.00
CA LEU A 227 3.68 -18.84 4.95
C LEU A 227 2.41 -19.34 4.28
N LYS A 228 1.24 -18.78 4.62
CA LYS A 228 -0.04 -19.25 4.10
C LYS A 228 -0.48 -18.55 2.81
N ASN A 229 0.33 -17.62 2.30
CA ASN A 229 0.04 -16.89 1.07
C ASN A 229 -1.32 -16.16 1.09
N ASN A 230 -1.72 -15.64 2.27
CA ASN A 230 -3.01 -15.00 2.46
C ASN A 230 -2.94 -13.50 2.06
N TRP A 231 -3.32 -13.19 0.84
CA TRP A 231 -3.36 -11.84 0.28
C TRP A 231 -4.47 -10.95 0.84
N GLU A 232 -5.47 -11.56 1.41
CA GLU A 232 -6.62 -10.86 1.99
C GLU A 232 -6.45 -10.59 3.48
N TYR A 233 -5.39 -11.15 4.08
CA TYR A 233 -5.13 -10.95 5.49
C TYR A 233 -4.84 -9.47 5.80
N GLN A 234 -5.65 -8.90 6.67
CA GLN A 234 -5.43 -7.58 7.24
C GLN A 234 -4.86 -7.74 8.65
N ASP A 235 -3.71 -7.11 8.89
CA ASP A 235 -3.13 -7.08 10.24
C ASP A 235 -3.89 -6.09 11.12
N GLU A 236 -4.99 -6.55 11.70
CA GLU A 236 -5.81 -5.75 12.62
C GLU A 236 -5.11 -5.44 13.95
N SER A 237 -3.92 -6.00 14.21
CA SER A 237 -3.16 -5.72 15.44
C SER A 237 -2.60 -4.29 15.47
N LYS A 238 -2.40 -3.69 14.30
CA LYS A 238 -1.86 -2.33 14.14
C LYS A 238 -2.92 -1.25 13.99
N THR A 239 -4.19 -1.62 13.82
CA THR A 239 -5.28 -0.66 13.72
C THR A 239 -6.25 -0.75 14.89
N ILE A 240 -6.79 0.39 15.30
CA ILE A 240 -7.92 0.44 16.23
C ILE A 240 -9.26 0.22 15.50
N PHE A 241 -9.27 0.36 14.17
CA PHE A 241 -10.46 0.21 13.33
C PHE A 241 -10.60 -1.23 12.81
N ARG A 242 -10.90 -2.18 13.72
CA ARG A 242 -11.06 -3.60 13.37
C ARG A 242 -12.35 -3.86 12.62
N SER A 243 -12.39 -4.88 11.78
CA SER A 243 -13.60 -5.28 11.03
C SER A 243 -14.81 -5.51 11.94
N SER A 244 -14.57 -6.05 13.13
CA SER A 244 -15.63 -6.34 14.12
C SER A 244 -16.38 -5.12 14.60
N ILE A 245 -15.74 -3.93 14.68
CA ILE A 245 -16.41 -2.70 15.13
C ILE A 245 -17.37 -2.17 14.07
N PHE A 246 -17.02 -2.27 12.78
CA PHE A 246 -17.90 -1.86 11.69
C PHE A 246 -19.13 -2.75 11.58
N ALA A 247 -18.98 -4.06 11.77
CA ALA A 247 -20.11 -4.98 11.75
C ALA A 247 -21.19 -4.63 12.80
N LYS A 248 -20.80 -4.04 13.94
CA LYS A 248 -21.71 -3.57 14.99
C LYS A 248 -22.31 -2.18 14.70
N ALA A 249 -21.56 -1.34 13.97
CA ALA A 249 -21.90 0.07 13.78
C ALA A 249 -22.82 0.31 12.59
N ILE A 250 -22.87 -0.58 11.59
CA ILE A 250 -23.69 -0.41 10.38
C ILE A 250 -25.17 -0.62 10.71
N VAL A 251 -26.01 0.39 10.37
CA VAL A 251 -27.46 0.38 10.64
C VAL A 251 -28.25 0.74 9.40
N LYS A 252 -29.54 0.33 9.35
CA LYS A 252 -30.47 0.63 8.23
C LYS A 252 -31.29 1.89 8.44
N SER A 253 -31.28 2.45 9.63
CA SER A 253 -32.04 3.65 9.97
C SER A 253 -31.40 4.39 11.12
N TYR A 254 -31.69 5.66 11.24
CA TYR A 254 -31.17 6.53 12.30
C TYR A 254 -32.29 7.46 12.82
N LYS A 255 -31.99 8.17 13.90
CA LYS A 255 -32.92 9.19 14.46
C LYS A 255 -32.44 10.58 14.03
N PRO A 256 -33.33 11.41 13.44
CA PRO A 256 -32.99 12.79 13.12
C PRO A 256 -32.53 13.59 14.34
N GLY A 257 -31.68 14.58 14.11
CA GLY A 257 -31.18 15.44 15.15
C GLY A 257 -30.17 16.49 14.67
N ARG A 258 -29.15 16.79 15.48
CA ARG A 258 -28.11 17.74 15.12
C ARG A 258 -27.27 17.23 13.95
N LYS A 259 -27.11 18.09 12.94
CA LYS A 259 -26.31 17.78 11.76
C LYS A 259 -24.94 18.46 11.82
N THR A 260 -23.93 17.76 11.36
CA THR A 260 -22.58 18.30 11.17
C THR A 260 -21.98 17.77 9.87
N THR A 261 -21.03 18.50 9.31
CA THR A 261 -20.26 18.09 8.12
C THR A 261 -18.79 18.26 8.35
N GLY A 262 -17.99 17.27 7.94
CA GLY A 262 -16.53 17.41 7.83
C GLY A 262 -16.13 17.50 6.36
N TYR A 263 -15.24 18.44 6.04
CA TYR A 263 -14.80 18.69 4.67
C TYR A 263 -13.28 18.65 4.54
N ASP A 264 -12.77 17.60 3.90
CA ASP A 264 -11.35 17.48 3.54
C ASP A 264 -11.12 18.12 2.17
N VAL A 265 -10.15 19.05 2.11
CA VAL A 265 -9.94 19.94 0.96
C VAL A 265 -8.72 19.51 0.16
N ALA A 266 -8.89 19.25 -1.14
CA ALA A 266 -7.80 19.11 -2.10
C ALA A 266 -7.88 20.22 -3.17
N ARG A 267 -6.71 20.69 -3.65
CA ARG A 267 -6.63 21.68 -4.73
C ARG A 267 -6.15 21.08 -6.04
N ASP A 268 -5.03 20.41 -5.97
CA ASP A 268 -4.31 19.89 -7.13
C ASP A 268 -3.94 18.41 -6.91
N GLY A 269 -3.66 17.70 -8.01
CA GLY A 269 -3.18 16.32 -7.95
C GLY A 269 -4.29 15.27 -7.84
N VAL A 270 -3.93 14.10 -7.32
CA VAL A 270 -4.81 12.92 -7.27
C VAL A 270 -5.72 12.86 -6.03
N ASP A 271 -5.56 13.77 -5.07
CA ASP A 271 -6.38 13.81 -3.88
C ASP A 271 -7.77 14.42 -4.20
N ARG A 272 -8.80 13.95 -3.51
CA ARG A 272 -10.19 14.36 -3.68
C ARG A 272 -10.61 15.34 -2.58
N SER A 273 -11.55 16.24 -2.90
CA SER A 273 -12.24 17.01 -1.88
C SER A 273 -13.55 16.31 -1.51
N VAL A 274 -13.69 15.96 -0.23
CA VAL A 274 -14.75 15.09 0.27
C VAL A 274 -15.49 15.76 1.41
N ALA A 275 -16.84 15.75 1.36
CA ALA A 275 -17.70 16.08 2.48
C ALA A 275 -18.28 14.78 3.07
N ALA A 276 -18.36 14.70 4.39
CA ALA A 276 -18.99 13.60 5.11
C ALA A 276 -20.00 14.16 6.11
N ASP A 277 -21.27 13.75 5.98
CA ASP A 277 -22.40 14.31 6.69
C ASP A 277 -22.85 13.39 7.82
N TRP A 278 -23.05 13.99 8.96
CA TRP A 278 -23.47 13.35 10.19
C TRP A 278 -24.83 13.87 10.66
N GLU A 279 -25.61 12.99 11.27
CA GLU A 279 -26.80 13.41 12.02
C GLU A 279 -26.82 12.69 13.36
N ASN A 280 -26.70 13.44 14.46
CA ASN A 280 -26.29 12.93 15.77
C ASN A 280 -25.00 12.11 15.61
N LEU A 281 -24.83 11.03 16.33
CA LEU A 281 -23.68 10.12 16.21
C LEU A 281 -23.82 9.11 15.05
N THR A 282 -24.49 9.47 13.96
CA THR A 282 -24.67 8.60 12.79
C THR A 282 -24.10 9.26 11.54
N LEU A 283 -23.16 8.61 10.88
CA LEU A 283 -22.66 8.98 9.55
C LEU A 283 -23.71 8.59 8.52
N ILE A 284 -24.27 9.57 7.81
CA ILE A 284 -25.47 9.37 6.99
C ILE A 284 -25.24 9.52 5.49
N ASP A 285 -24.42 10.49 5.07
CA ASP A 285 -24.21 10.82 3.66
C ASP A 285 -22.80 11.35 3.39
N GLY A 286 -22.45 11.55 2.13
CA GLY A 286 -21.19 12.12 1.73
C GLY A 286 -21.15 12.49 0.25
N SER A 287 -20.32 13.47 -0.10
CA SER A 287 -20.17 14.00 -1.46
C SER A 287 -18.73 14.24 -1.83
N ILE A 288 -18.40 14.01 -3.11
CA ILE A 288 -17.11 14.38 -3.69
C ILE A 288 -17.33 15.64 -4.53
N THR A 289 -16.60 16.72 -4.21
CA THR A 289 -16.72 18.01 -4.93
C THR A 289 -15.64 18.17 -5.98
N LYS A 290 -14.49 17.53 -5.77
CA LYS A 290 -13.38 17.51 -6.69
C LYS A 290 -12.93 16.06 -6.88
N ASP A 291 -12.98 15.57 -8.10
CA ASP A 291 -12.43 14.24 -8.45
C ASP A 291 -10.91 14.34 -8.71
N SER A 292 -10.25 13.19 -8.74
CA SER A 292 -8.79 13.03 -8.78
C SER A 292 -8.07 13.65 -9.99
N SER A 293 -8.77 14.08 -11.02
CA SER A 293 -8.19 14.70 -12.23
C SER A 293 -8.51 16.19 -12.39
N GLU A 294 -9.32 16.76 -11.51
CA GLU A 294 -9.80 18.13 -11.62
C GLU A 294 -8.97 19.08 -10.76
N GLN A 295 -8.84 20.36 -11.22
CA GLN A 295 -8.34 21.45 -10.41
C GLN A 295 -9.52 22.33 -10.01
N MET A 296 -9.71 22.53 -8.73
CA MET A 296 -10.78 23.37 -8.22
C MET A 296 -10.25 24.44 -7.26
N GLU A 297 -10.51 25.70 -7.59
CA GLU A 297 -10.12 26.83 -6.75
C GLU A 297 -10.82 26.80 -5.40
N THR A 298 -10.12 27.18 -4.34
CA THR A 298 -10.65 27.18 -2.97
C THR A 298 -11.88 28.07 -2.80
N GLY A 299 -11.99 29.17 -3.55
CA GLY A 299 -13.18 30.02 -3.57
C GLY A 299 -14.45 29.32 -4.07
N LYS A 300 -14.32 28.48 -5.11
CA LYS A 300 -15.43 27.65 -5.61
C LYS A 300 -15.80 26.53 -4.65
N GLN A 301 -14.81 25.97 -3.96
CA GLN A 301 -15.06 24.98 -2.93
C GLN A 301 -15.78 25.59 -1.73
N ALA A 302 -15.46 26.84 -1.36
CA ALA A 302 -16.19 27.57 -0.32
C ALA A 302 -17.66 27.84 -0.73
N GLU A 303 -17.91 28.25 -1.98
CA GLU A 303 -19.26 28.43 -2.53
C GLU A 303 -20.05 27.12 -2.48
N TRP A 304 -19.46 26.05 -2.94
CA TRP A 304 -20.07 24.72 -2.90
C TRP A 304 -20.41 24.30 -1.45
N LEU A 305 -19.48 24.52 -0.51
CA LEU A 305 -19.68 24.11 0.89
C LEU A 305 -20.79 24.93 1.57
N ILE A 306 -20.93 26.22 1.23
CA ILE A 306 -22.05 27.06 1.66
C ILE A 306 -23.38 26.51 1.13
N GLU A 307 -23.43 26.25 -0.19
CA GLU A 307 -24.64 25.68 -0.82
C GLU A 307 -24.99 24.31 -0.23
N HIS A 308 -23.99 23.45 0.00
CA HIS A 308 -24.19 22.17 0.65
C HIS A 308 -24.77 22.32 2.06
N SER A 309 -24.18 23.20 2.87
CA SER A 309 -24.66 23.45 4.24
C SER A 309 -26.08 23.96 4.26
N ASP A 310 -26.42 24.89 3.36
CA ASP A 310 -27.78 25.45 3.24
C ASP A 310 -28.79 24.38 2.80
N ASN A 311 -28.46 23.56 1.80
CA ASN A 311 -29.35 22.52 1.28
C ASN A 311 -29.62 21.40 2.32
N PHE A 312 -28.64 21.08 3.16
CA PHE A 312 -28.80 20.10 4.24
C PHE A 312 -29.26 20.70 5.57
N ALA A 313 -29.46 22.00 5.63
CA ALA A 313 -29.82 22.76 6.84
C ALA A 313 -28.82 22.54 7.97
N ILE A 314 -27.52 22.68 7.65
CA ILE A 314 -26.39 22.58 8.57
C ILE A 314 -25.87 23.98 8.83
N GLY A 315 -25.74 24.37 10.10
CA GLY A 315 -25.12 25.64 10.44
C GLY A 315 -23.65 25.67 10.04
N TYR A 316 -23.13 26.81 9.61
CA TYR A 316 -21.72 26.91 9.18
C TYR A 316 -20.77 26.58 10.30
N GLU A 317 -21.09 26.91 11.54
CA GLU A 317 -20.35 26.52 12.75
C GLU A 317 -20.36 25.01 13.02
N ASN A 318 -21.26 24.26 12.38
CA ASN A 318 -21.36 22.81 12.41
C ASN A 318 -20.71 22.15 11.16
N THR A 319 -19.99 22.93 10.36
CA THR A 319 -19.26 22.48 9.19
C THR A 319 -17.76 22.65 9.45
N ALA A 320 -17.03 21.54 9.64
CA ALA A 320 -15.59 21.53 9.93
C ALA A 320 -14.77 21.48 8.65
N VAL A 321 -13.76 22.33 8.54
CA VAL A 321 -12.80 22.36 7.43
C VAL A 321 -11.38 22.21 7.99
N ASP A 322 -10.47 21.50 7.28
CA ASP A 322 -9.08 21.41 7.70
C ASP A 322 -8.44 22.79 7.75
N GLY A 323 -7.95 23.19 8.92
CA GLY A 323 -7.29 24.47 9.19
C GLY A 323 -5.83 24.54 8.76
N VAL A 324 -5.32 23.56 7.97
CA VAL A 324 -3.94 23.49 7.52
C VAL A 324 -3.87 23.43 5.99
N GLY A 325 -2.88 24.11 5.42
CA GLY A 325 -2.63 24.04 3.98
C GLY A 325 -3.74 24.64 3.12
N VAL A 326 -4.30 23.86 2.21
CA VAL A 326 -5.29 24.32 1.22
C VAL A 326 -6.63 24.70 1.84
N GLY A 327 -7.02 24.07 2.95
CA GLY A 327 -8.28 24.32 3.64
C GLY A 327 -8.43 25.75 4.16
N VAL A 328 -7.32 26.43 4.48
CA VAL A 328 -7.34 27.86 4.87
C VAL A 328 -8.01 28.72 3.80
N GLY A 329 -7.74 28.45 2.51
CA GLY A 329 -8.37 29.21 1.43
C GLY A 329 -9.88 28.98 1.29
N VAL A 330 -10.41 27.82 1.72
CA VAL A 330 -11.86 27.57 1.79
C VAL A 330 -12.46 28.29 2.99
N ILE A 331 -11.78 28.30 4.14
CA ILE A 331 -12.22 29.02 5.34
C ILE A 331 -12.30 30.53 5.07
N ASP A 332 -11.25 31.09 4.47
CA ASP A 332 -11.21 32.53 4.13
C ASP A 332 -12.32 32.86 3.10
N GLY A 333 -12.45 32.03 2.06
CA GLY A 333 -13.51 32.19 1.05
C GLY A 333 -14.93 32.10 1.62
N GLY A 334 -15.16 31.27 2.64
CA GLY A 334 -16.40 31.19 3.40
C GLY A 334 -16.66 32.47 4.18
N LYS A 335 -15.66 32.92 4.93
CA LYS A 335 -15.73 34.13 5.75
C LYS A 335 -16.03 35.36 4.91
N ASP A 336 -15.43 35.53 3.74
CA ASP A 336 -15.67 36.61 2.80
C ASP A 336 -17.14 36.63 2.31
N ARG A 337 -17.84 35.50 2.42
CA ARG A 337 -19.26 35.31 2.04
C ARG A 337 -20.19 35.22 3.24
N GLY A 338 -19.71 35.50 4.46
CA GLY A 338 -20.48 35.49 5.69
C GLY A 338 -20.69 34.09 6.30
N ALA A 339 -20.00 33.08 5.85
CA ALA A 339 -20.03 31.73 6.41
C ALA A 339 -18.79 31.46 7.30
N GLU A 340 -18.98 31.35 8.61
CA GLU A 340 -17.92 31.01 9.56
C GLU A 340 -17.89 29.51 9.80
N PHE A 341 -17.01 28.81 9.10
CA PHE A 341 -16.79 27.38 9.26
C PHE A 341 -15.97 27.07 10.52
N ALA A 342 -16.25 25.93 11.15
CA ALA A 342 -15.42 25.39 12.22
C ALA A 342 -14.05 24.95 11.66
N VAL A 343 -12.98 25.25 12.38
CA VAL A 343 -11.61 25.02 11.92
C VAL A 343 -10.99 23.84 12.66
N PHE A 344 -10.86 22.71 11.97
CA PHE A 344 -10.20 21.54 12.51
C PHE A 344 -8.69 21.64 12.28
N LYS A 345 -7.91 21.61 13.35
CA LYS A 345 -6.44 21.66 13.27
C LYS A 345 -5.83 20.35 13.80
N SER A 346 -5.64 19.42 12.89
CA SER A 346 -5.21 18.04 13.16
C SER A 346 -3.99 17.89 14.07
N GLY A 347 -3.02 18.81 13.95
CA GLY A 347 -1.78 18.82 14.74
C GLY A 347 -1.87 19.52 16.11
N PHE A 348 -3.02 20.11 16.48
CA PHE A 348 -3.17 20.80 17.76
C PHE A 348 -3.11 19.84 18.95
N ALA A 349 -2.87 20.39 20.12
CA ALA A 349 -2.97 19.63 21.37
C ALA A 349 -4.34 18.98 21.50
N PRO A 350 -4.41 17.80 22.13
CA PRO A 350 -5.69 17.16 22.45
C PRO A 350 -6.60 18.09 23.23
N ASP A 351 -7.91 18.02 22.95
CA ASP A 351 -8.91 18.81 23.66
C ASP A 351 -9.29 18.10 24.97
N PRO A 352 -8.99 18.70 26.14
CA PRO A 352 -9.31 18.08 27.43
C PRO A 352 -10.81 17.94 27.69
N PHE A 353 -11.65 18.70 26.98
CA PHE A 353 -13.09 18.66 27.13
C PHE A 353 -13.78 17.73 26.12
N LEU A 354 -13.04 17.24 25.14
CA LEU A 354 -13.55 16.27 24.18
C LEU A 354 -13.65 14.90 24.85
N THR A 355 -14.82 14.55 25.34
CA THR A 355 -15.11 13.26 26.00
C THR A 355 -16.20 12.52 25.28
N PHE A 356 -16.09 11.20 25.22
CA PHE A 356 -17.08 10.34 24.61
C PHE A 356 -17.99 9.74 25.69
N GLY A 357 -19.23 10.21 25.76
CA GLY A 357 -20.28 9.57 26.53
C GLY A 357 -20.87 10.39 27.66
N ASP A 358 -20.15 10.73 28.69
CA ASP A 358 -20.63 11.59 29.77
C ASP A 358 -19.80 12.87 29.77
N GLU A 359 -20.44 14.04 29.79
CA GLU A 359 -19.73 15.30 29.99
C GLU A 359 -18.90 15.22 31.28
N PRO A 360 -17.64 15.65 31.28
CA PRO A 360 -16.86 15.70 32.51
C PRO A 360 -17.60 16.61 33.49
N LYS A 361 -17.98 16.06 34.63
CA LYS A 361 -18.74 16.76 35.67
C LYS A 361 -17.94 17.88 36.30
N SER A 362 -16.62 17.89 36.09
CA SER A 362 -15.73 18.93 36.58
C SER A 362 -14.43 18.96 35.75
N ARG A 363 -13.66 20.05 35.88
CA ARG A 363 -12.32 20.19 35.32
C ARG A 363 -11.36 19.09 35.82
N GLU A 364 -11.53 18.69 37.08
CA GLU A 364 -10.73 17.62 37.70
C GLU A 364 -11.06 16.25 37.08
N ASP A 365 -12.32 15.99 36.69
CA ASP A 365 -12.70 14.76 36.02
C ASP A 365 -12.15 14.70 34.60
N ALA A 366 -12.07 15.84 33.90
CA ALA A 366 -11.45 15.96 32.59
C ALA A 366 -9.93 15.71 32.63
N GLU A 367 -9.25 16.32 33.62
CA GLU A 367 -7.81 16.11 33.87
C GLU A 367 -7.51 14.64 34.23
N ARG A 368 -8.34 14.02 35.06
CA ARG A 368 -8.21 12.63 35.47
C ARG A 368 -8.47 11.65 34.31
N SER A 369 -9.33 12.00 33.38
CA SER A 369 -9.56 11.22 32.16
C SER A 369 -8.35 11.27 31.21
N GLN A 370 -7.62 12.39 31.18
CA GLN A 370 -6.35 12.52 30.45
C GLN A 370 -5.20 11.72 31.07
N GLU A 371 -5.17 11.52 32.39
CA GLU A 371 -4.17 10.67 33.04
C GLU A 371 -4.32 9.19 32.62
N LEU A 372 -5.51 8.77 32.16
CA LEU A 372 -5.78 7.39 31.76
C LEU A 372 -5.34 7.09 30.32
N MET A 373 -5.33 8.08 29.41
CA MET A 373 -4.82 7.93 28.05
C MET A 373 -4.40 9.27 27.45
N ALA A 374 -3.11 9.43 27.22
CA ALA A 374 -2.56 10.60 26.57
C ALA A 374 -2.57 10.42 25.03
N PHE A 375 -2.80 11.50 24.30
CA PHE A 375 -2.75 11.56 22.85
C PHE A 375 -1.68 12.54 22.39
N ASN A 376 -1.03 12.26 21.27
CA ASN A 376 0.00 13.17 20.75
C ASN A 376 -0.59 14.43 20.09
N ASN A 377 -1.83 14.36 19.55
CA ASN A 377 -2.52 15.48 18.92
C ASN A 377 -4.03 15.24 18.86
N LEU A 378 -4.78 16.28 18.42
CA LEU A 378 -6.24 16.26 18.31
C LEU A 378 -6.72 15.16 17.32
N ARG A 379 -6.04 14.98 16.18
CA ARG A 379 -6.40 13.94 15.19
C ARG A 379 -6.37 12.54 15.80
N SER A 380 -5.33 12.23 16.58
CA SER A 380 -5.20 10.95 17.28
C SER A 380 -6.29 10.74 18.33
N GLN A 381 -6.63 11.79 19.07
CA GLN A 381 -7.71 11.75 20.06
C GLN A 381 -9.07 11.48 19.40
N VAL A 382 -9.44 12.26 18.39
CA VAL A 382 -10.73 12.13 17.69
C VAL A 382 -10.85 10.77 17.01
N ALA A 383 -9.79 10.28 16.38
CA ALA A 383 -9.77 8.95 15.76
C ALA A 383 -9.95 7.81 16.78
N TYR A 384 -9.30 7.91 17.93
CA TYR A 384 -9.49 6.95 19.01
C TYR A 384 -10.93 6.96 19.53
N MET A 385 -11.50 8.14 19.72
CA MET A 385 -12.90 8.30 20.17
C MET A 385 -13.89 7.75 19.15
N LEU A 386 -13.66 8.00 17.85
CA LEU A 386 -14.45 7.42 16.78
C LEU A 386 -14.42 5.90 16.82
N ALA A 387 -13.26 5.29 16.95
CA ALA A 387 -13.12 3.83 17.04
C ALA A 387 -13.86 3.26 18.27
N MET A 388 -13.71 3.89 19.44
CA MET A 388 -14.42 3.48 20.66
C MET A 388 -15.93 3.65 20.54
N GLY A 389 -16.38 4.72 19.89
CA GLY A 389 -17.79 4.97 19.61
C GLY A 389 -18.41 3.90 18.70
N LEU A 390 -17.68 3.53 17.64
CA LEU A 390 -18.09 2.44 16.73
C LEU A 390 -18.13 1.09 17.47
N ASP A 391 -17.10 0.78 18.28
CA ASP A 391 -17.04 -0.51 19.00
C ASP A 391 -18.13 -0.62 20.08
N SER A 392 -18.42 0.46 20.79
CA SER A 392 -19.52 0.48 21.77
C SER A 392 -20.92 0.53 21.12
N GLY A 393 -20.99 0.75 19.81
CA GLY A 393 -22.24 0.92 19.07
C GLY A 393 -22.97 2.24 19.36
N LYS A 394 -22.34 3.21 20.00
CA LYS A 394 -22.88 4.57 20.18
C LYS A 394 -22.79 5.36 18.86
N VAL A 395 -21.67 5.26 18.15
CA VAL A 395 -21.51 5.79 16.80
C VAL A 395 -22.02 4.77 15.78
N LYS A 396 -22.76 5.24 14.80
CA LYS A 396 -23.40 4.44 13.77
C LYS A 396 -22.97 4.91 12.37
N ILE A 397 -23.11 4.02 11.40
CA ILE A 397 -22.92 4.30 9.98
C ILE A 397 -24.13 3.77 9.25
N LEU A 398 -24.78 4.61 8.47
CA LEU A 398 -25.92 4.18 7.66
C LEU A 398 -25.43 3.24 6.54
N ASP A 399 -26.12 2.13 6.32
CA ASP A 399 -25.74 1.14 5.31
C ASP A 399 -25.76 1.71 3.87
N SER A 400 -26.56 2.76 3.65
CA SER A 400 -26.61 3.54 2.40
C SER A 400 -25.54 4.63 2.28
N PHE A 401 -24.63 4.79 3.26
CA PHE A 401 -23.54 5.76 3.14
C PHE A 401 -22.74 5.52 1.85
N PRO A 402 -22.62 6.51 0.95
CA PRO A 402 -22.11 6.29 -0.41
C PRO A 402 -20.69 5.72 -0.46
N PHE A 403 -19.88 6.05 0.54
CA PHE A 403 -18.47 5.65 0.63
C PHE A 403 -18.20 4.60 1.72
N LEU A 404 -19.19 3.83 2.14
CA LEU A 404 -19.09 2.90 3.26
C LEU A 404 -17.87 1.96 3.16
N ASN A 405 -17.72 1.27 2.05
CA ASN A 405 -16.63 0.32 1.85
C ASN A 405 -15.26 1.00 1.77
N GLU A 406 -15.20 2.19 1.18
CA GLU A 406 -13.97 2.95 1.06
C GLU A 406 -13.56 3.55 2.40
N PHE A 407 -14.50 4.09 3.17
CA PHE A 407 -14.27 4.56 4.54
C PHE A 407 -13.73 3.44 5.44
N ILE A 408 -14.37 2.26 5.43
CA ILE A 408 -13.89 1.10 6.19
C ILE A 408 -12.44 0.76 5.81
N LYS A 409 -12.16 0.72 4.50
CA LYS A 409 -10.81 0.44 3.99
C LYS A 409 -9.80 1.50 4.45
N GLU A 410 -10.13 2.79 4.32
CA GLU A 410 -9.25 3.88 4.74
C GLU A 410 -9.03 3.89 6.26
N ALA A 411 -10.07 3.69 7.06
CA ALA A 411 -9.96 3.60 8.52
C ALA A 411 -9.04 2.45 8.95
N GLN A 412 -9.22 1.25 8.39
CA GLN A 412 -8.41 0.07 8.70
C GLN A 412 -6.94 0.22 8.30
N MET A 413 -6.65 1.09 7.35
CA MET A 413 -5.27 1.37 6.92
C MET A 413 -4.46 2.18 7.93
N HIS A 414 -5.10 2.86 8.87
CA HIS A 414 -4.41 3.64 9.87
C HIS A 414 -3.74 2.75 10.92
N HIS A 415 -2.42 2.81 10.97
CA HIS A 415 -1.65 2.20 12.04
C HIS A 415 -1.61 3.12 13.26
N HIS A 416 -1.42 2.53 14.43
CA HIS A 416 -1.19 3.26 15.66
C HIS A 416 -0.02 2.66 16.43
N GLU A 417 0.55 3.45 17.32
CA GLU A 417 1.56 3.01 18.25
C GLU A 417 1.38 3.71 19.61
N TYR A 418 1.96 3.15 20.64
CA TYR A 418 2.07 3.79 21.94
C TYR A 418 3.53 4.18 22.18
N LYS A 419 3.81 5.49 22.31
CA LYS A 419 5.11 6.04 22.67
C LYS A 419 5.00 6.61 24.09
N ASP A 420 5.72 6.03 25.04
CA ASP A 420 5.71 6.47 26.43
C ASP A 420 4.28 6.64 27.02
N LYS A 421 3.40 5.69 26.73
CA LYS A 421 1.97 5.68 27.09
C LYS A 421 1.11 6.70 26.33
N VAL A 422 1.67 7.42 25.36
CA VAL A 422 0.93 8.34 24.49
C VAL A 422 0.45 7.59 23.26
N PHE A 423 -0.85 7.64 22.97
CA PHE A 423 -1.41 7.10 21.74
C PHE A 423 -1.08 8.00 20.55
N VAL A 424 -0.51 7.42 19.51
CA VAL A 424 -0.09 8.09 18.28
C VAL A 424 -0.73 7.39 17.09
N LEU A 425 -1.61 8.09 16.36
CA LEU A 425 -2.13 7.63 15.09
C LEU A 425 -1.13 7.95 13.97
N GLU A 426 -0.98 7.05 13.01
CA GLU A 426 -0.15 7.25 11.82
C GLU A 426 -0.53 8.55 11.08
N SER A 427 0.47 9.33 10.67
CA SER A 427 0.23 10.59 9.97
C SER A 427 -0.30 10.37 8.54
N LYS A 428 -1.05 11.36 8.01
CA LYS A 428 -1.57 11.36 6.63
C LYS A 428 -0.44 11.18 5.61
N GLU A 429 0.71 11.83 5.83
CA GLU A 429 1.90 11.72 4.96
C GLU A 429 2.50 10.31 4.97
N SER A 430 2.54 9.66 6.13
CA SER A 430 3.02 8.27 6.24
C SER A 430 2.10 7.30 5.48
N ILE A 431 0.78 7.45 5.66
CA ILE A 431 -0.22 6.65 4.95
C ILE A 431 -0.10 6.88 3.45
N LYS A 432 -0.02 8.14 2.99
CA LYS A 432 0.13 8.47 1.58
C LYS A 432 1.41 7.88 0.97
N LYS A 433 2.53 7.90 1.70
CA LYS A 433 3.77 7.24 1.27
C LYS A 433 3.63 5.72 1.17
N ARG A 434 2.88 5.10 2.07
CA ARG A 434 2.70 3.64 2.13
C ARG A 434 1.70 3.13 1.09
N LEU A 435 0.64 3.89 0.83
CA LEU A 435 -0.51 3.44 0.03
C LEU A 435 -0.63 4.15 -1.33
N GLY A 436 0.17 5.17 -1.58
CA GLY A 436 0.12 5.94 -2.83
C GLY A 436 -1.03 6.94 -2.94
N LYS A 437 -1.95 6.98 -1.97
CA LYS A 437 -3.10 7.89 -1.93
C LYS A 437 -3.38 8.42 -0.53
N SER A 438 -4.09 9.55 -0.47
CA SER A 438 -4.57 10.18 0.76
C SER A 438 -5.83 9.48 1.29
N PRO A 439 -6.05 9.40 2.63
CA PRO A 439 -7.30 8.88 3.21
C PRO A 439 -8.37 9.99 3.33
N ASP A 440 -8.78 10.56 2.19
CA ASP A 440 -9.61 11.76 2.13
C ASP A 440 -11.01 11.56 2.75
N ILE A 441 -11.59 10.36 2.60
CA ILE A 441 -12.89 10.02 3.20
C ILE A 441 -12.74 9.89 4.72
N PHE A 442 -11.72 9.21 5.20
CA PHE A 442 -11.49 9.06 6.63
C PHE A 442 -11.30 10.42 7.32
N ASP A 443 -10.51 11.31 6.71
CA ASP A 443 -10.23 12.63 7.30
C ASP A 443 -11.51 13.51 7.31
N SER A 444 -12.34 13.46 6.26
CA SER A 444 -13.64 14.17 6.27
C SER A 444 -14.62 13.61 7.32
N VAL A 445 -14.71 12.29 7.43
CA VAL A 445 -15.53 11.63 8.47
C VAL A 445 -15.05 12.01 9.87
N LEU A 446 -13.73 12.05 10.09
CA LEU A 446 -13.14 12.42 11.37
C LEU A 446 -13.49 13.87 11.78
N MET A 447 -13.43 14.82 10.83
CA MET A 447 -13.74 16.23 11.08
C MET A 447 -15.21 16.44 11.41
N GLY A 448 -16.13 15.76 10.68
CA GLY A 448 -17.57 15.84 10.97
C GLY A 448 -17.91 15.21 12.33
N PHE A 449 -17.24 14.13 12.71
CA PHE A 449 -17.39 13.48 14.02
C PHE A 449 -16.88 14.37 15.17
N TRP A 450 -15.79 15.11 14.97
CA TRP A 450 -15.26 16.05 15.98
C TRP A 450 -16.29 17.08 16.46
N LEU A 451 -17.23 17.45 15.62
CA LEU A 451 -18.31 18.42 15.95
C LEU A 451 -19.50 17.79 16.70
N GLN A 452 -19.55 16.46 16.84
CA GLN A 452 -20.65 15.76 17.52
C GLN A 452 -20.51 15.83 19.03
#